data_da487b029013a4802d74d645bf417151
#
_entry.id   da487b029013a4802d74d645bf417151
#
_cell.length_a   1.000
_cell.length_b   1.000
_cell.length_c   1.000
_cell.angle_alpha   90.00
_cell.angle_beta   90.00
_cell.angle_gamma   90.00
#
_symmetry.space_group_name_H-M   'P 1'
#
loop_
_entity.id
_entity.type
_entity.pdbx_description
1 polymer ?
#
loop_
_entity_poly.entity_id
_entity_poly.type
_entity_poly.pdbx_seq_one_letter_code
_entity_poly.pdbx_strand_id
1 'polypeptide(L)'
;MFKDIRGEAEEQIYIALKHKIDEFLDLASYDWMLAEPQGTSSSYVTDLIAFLNSTFTAFTNLPVRVAQTACMSACQHVAKSLMAMLLSEDVKQMSLAALEQVNLDVIQCEQFAAFEPVEGFEEGALLMCFSDLRQLLDLFMTEDWSTYLHDYGSENSKYLRVNPHNAIIIVEKLREGEKRGMFSILKRSDKKKLLETVLKQLRQLTHMQHTS
;
A
#
# COMPACT_ATOMS: atom_id res chain seq x y z
N MET A 1 -7.65 -37.34 -12.33
CA MET A 1 -9.03 -36.92 -12.65
C MET A 1 -9.70 -36.16 -11.50
N PHE A 2 -10.06 -36.73 -10.35
CA PHE A 2 -10.71 -35.97 -9.27
C PHE A 2 -9.83 -34.90 -8.59
N LYS A 3 -8.51 -35.12 -8.46
CA LYS A 3 -7.57 -34.12 -7.93
C LYS A 3 -7.42 -32.91 -8.84
N ASP A 4 -7.46 -33.14 -10.15
CA ASP A 4 -7.32 -32.07 -11.15
C ASP A 4 -8.54 -31.15 -11.15
N ILE A 5 -9.76 -31.74 -11.13
CA ILE A 5 -11.02 -30.97 -11.08
C ILE A 5 -11.13 -30.12 -9.79
N ARG A 6 -10.67 -30.64 -8.66
CA ARG A 6 -10.63 -29.88 -7.42
C ARG A 6 -9.65 -28.69 -7.50
N GLY A 7 -8.44 -28.93 -8.01
CA GLY A 7 -7.44 -27.88 -8.21
C GLY A 7 -7.93 -26.77 -9.14
N GLU A 8 -8.58 -27.14 -10.24
CA GLU A 8 -9.20 -26.18 -11.17
C GLU A 8 -10.31 -25.36 -10.48
N ALA A 9 -11.16 -25.99 -9.66
CA ALA A 9 -12.21 -25.28 -8.92
C ALA A 9 -11.64 -24.30 -7.89
N GLU A 10 -10.59 -24.68 -7.16
CA GLU A 10 -9.89 -23.81 -6.20
C GLU A 10 -9.25 -22.62 -6.93
N GLU A 11 -8.60 -22.84 -8.07
CA GLU A 11 -8.03 -21.79 -8.92
C GLU A 11 -9.08 -20.78 -9.37
N GLN A 12 -10.26 -21.25 -9.79
CA GLN A 12 -11.36 -20.39 -10.23
C GLN A 12 -11.89 -19.51 -9.08
N ILE A 13 -11.92 -20.03 -7.85
CA ILE A 13 -12.27 -19.23 -6.67
C ILE A 13 -11.29 -18.06 -6.49
N TYR A 14 -9.98 -18.33 -6.59
CA TYR A 14 -8.95 -17.28 -6.42
C TYR A 14 -9.00 -16.24 -7.54
N ILE A 15 -9.19 -16.66 -8.79
CA ILE A 15 -9.33 -15.78 -9.94
C ILE A 15 -10.57 -14.89 -9.79
N ALA A 16 -11.72 -15.47 -9.48
CA ALA A 16 -12.97 -14.75 -9.30
C ALA A 16 -12.87 -13.72 -8.15
N LEU A 17 -12.24 -14.10 -7.04
CA LEU A 17 -12.03 -13.21 -5.91
C LEU A 17 -11.14 -12.02 -6.27
N LYS A 18 -10.02 -12.25 -6.94
CA LYS A 18 -9.14 -11.18 -7.41
C LYS A 18 -9.83 -10.26 -8.39
N HIS A 19 -10.55 -10.81 -9.36
CA HIS A 19 -11.32 -10.00 -10.32
C HIS A 19 -12.34 -9.11 -9.60
N LYS A 20 -13.01 -9.66 -8.58
CA LYS A 20 -13.98 -8.87 -7.81
C LYS A 20 -13.31 -7.78 -6.96
N ILE A 21 -12.14 -8.04 -6.41
CA ILE A 21 -11.32 -7.02 -5.74
C ILE A 21 -10.94 -5.91 -6.72
N ASP A 22 -10.51 -6.27 -7.94
CA ASP A 22 -10.15 -5.29 -8.98
C ASP A 22 -11.33 -4.40 -9.35
N GLU A 23 -12.57 -4.93 -9.44
CA GLU A 23 -13.76 -4.13 -9.67
C GLU A 23 -13.96 -3.03 -8.60
N PHE A 24 -13.67 -3.31 -7.33
CA PHE A 24 -13.71 -2.28 -6.27
C PHE A 24 -12.56 -1.29 -6.40
N LEU A 25 -11.36 -1.76 -6.71
CA LEU A 25 -10.19 -0.90 -6.88
C LEU A 25 -10.31 0.02 -8.09
N ASP A 26 -11.01 -0.41 -9.15
CA ASP A 26 -11.33 0.41 -10.33
C ASP A 26 -12.27 1.57 -10.00
N LEU A 27 -13.00 1.50 -8.88
CA LEU A 27 -13.81 2.60 -8.36
C LEU A 27 -12.99 3.65 -7.62
N ALA A 28 -11.71 3.38 -7.36
CA ALA A 28 -10.82 4.32 -6.70
C ALA A 28 -10.66 5.60 -7.54
N SER A 29 -11.15 6.69 -7.02
CA SER A 29 -11.11 8.01 -7.66
C SER A 29 -10.44 9.00 -6.71
N TYR A 30 -9.10 8.90 -6.61
CA TYR A 30 -8.33 9.81 -5.78
C TYR A 30 -8.19 11.18 -6.43
N ASP A 31 -8.52 12.22 -5.68
CA ASP A 31 -7.98 13.55 -5.96
C ASP A 31 -6.54 13.60 -5.46
N TRP A 32 -5.60 13.37 -6.37
CA TRP A 32 -4.17 13.38 -6.04
C TRP A 32 -3.64 14.75 -5.60
N MET A 33 -4.43 15.80 -5.73
CA MET A 33 -4.12 17.15 -5.26
C MET A 33 -5.04 17.60 -4.11
N LEU A 34 -5.62 16.64 -3.40
CA LEU A 34 -6.47 16.87 -2.23
C LEU A 34 -5.83 17.88 -1.27
N ALA A 35 -6.61 18.84 -0.80
CA ALA A 35 -6.12 19.87 0.13
C ALA A 35 -6.02 19.37 1.57
N GLU A 36 -6.98 18.53 1.99
CA GLU A 36 -7.06 17.94 3.33
C GLU A 36 -7.61 16.51 3.21
N PRO A 37 -7.10 15.53 4.01
CA PRO A 37 -7.64 14.18 4.02
C PRO A 37 -9.08 14.18 4.54
N GLN A 38 -9.87 13.18 4.13
CA GLN A 38 -11.29 13.07 4.51
C GLN A 38 -11.49 12.69 6.00
N GLY A 39 -10.44 12.26 6.70
CA GLY A 39 -10.48 11.81 8.09
C GLY A 39 -11.00 10.38 8.27
N THR A 40 -11.51 9.75 7.23
CA THR A 40 -11.96 8.35 7.18
C THR A 40 -11.45 7.70 5.91
N SER A 41 -11.50 6.36 5.83
CA SER A 41 -11.19 5.64 4.60
C SER A 41 -12.15 5.98 3.47
N SER A 42 -11.69 5.84 2.24
CA SER A 42 -12.49 6.05 1.03
C SER A 42 -13.65 5.06 0.94
N SER A 43 -14.76 5.47 0.32
CA SER A 43 -15.97 4.64 0.21
C SER A 43 -15.70 3.30 -0.48
N TYR A 44 -14.90 3.28 -1.56
CA TYR A 44 -14.57 2.05 -2.26
C TYR A 44 -13.84 1.03 -1.37
N VAL A 45 -13.00 1.48 -0.43
CA VAL A 45 -12.33 0.61 0.55
C VAL A 45 -13.34 0.07 1.56
N THR A 46 -14.25 0.91 2.05
CA THR A 46 -15.33 0.48 2.94
C THR A 46 -16.18 -0.61 2.28
N ASP A 47 -16.55 -0.42 1.02
CA ASP A 47 -17.33 -1.40 0.25
C ASP A 47 -16.55 -2.69 -0.02
N LEU A 48 -15.26 -2.57 -0.37
CA LEU A 48 -14.36 -3.71 -0.53
C LEU A 48 -14.26 -4.54 0.76
N ILE A 49 -14.06 -3.90 1.91
CA ILE A 49 -13.95 -4.60 3.20
C ILE A 49 -15.28 -5.26 3.57
N ALA A 50 -16.42 -4.62 3.32
CA ALA A 50 -17.74 -5.23 3.52
C ALA A 50 -17.92 -6.49 2.64
N PHE A 51 -17.52 -6.41 1.38
CA PHE A 51 -17.52 -7.55 0.46
C PHE A 51 -16.61 -8.69 0.97
N LEU A 52 -15.38 -8.39 1.37
CA LEU A 52 -14.43 -9.39 1.85
C LEU A 52 -14.93 -10.06 3.13
N ASN A 53 -15.47 -9.31 4.10
CA ASN A 53 -16.08 -9.87 5.32
C ASN A 53 -17.22 -10.83 4.99
N SER A 54 -18.12 -10.44 4.10
CA SER A 54 -19.25 -11.29 3.67
C SER A 54 -18.75 -12.57 2.98
N THR A 55 -17.75 -12.43 2.10
CA THR A 55 -17.16 -13.53 1.34
C THR A 55 -16.49 -14.53 2.27
N PHE A 56 -15.65 -14.09 3.20
CA PHE A 56 -14.94 -15.00 4.11
C PHE A 56 -15.85 -15.61 5.17
N THR A 57 -16.92 -14.92 5.56
CA THR A 57 -18.00 -15.56 6.35
C THR A 57 -18.63 -16.72 5.59
N ALA A 58 -18.90 -16.57 4.29
CA ALA A 58 -19.42 -17.67 3.47
C ALA A 58 -18.38 -18.80 3.28
N PHE A 59 -17.09 -18.47 3.24
CA PHE A 59 -15.98 -19.42 3.06
C PHE A 59 -15.73 -20.31 4.28
N THR A 60 -16.37 -20.07 5.42
CA THR A 60 -16.36 -20.99 6.57
C THR A 60 -16.90 -22.38 6.20
N ASN A 61 -17.68 -22.49 5.13
CA ASN A 61 -18.19 -23.75 4.58
C ASN A 61 -17.21 -24.45 3.62
N LEU A 62 -16.09 -23.83 3.28
CA LEU A 62 -15.05 -24.42 2.44
C LEU A 62 -14.01 -25.16 3.30
N PRO A 63 -13.21 -26.07 2.70
CA PRO A 63 -12.05 -26.60 3.37
C PRO A 63 -11.14 -25.47 3.88
N VAL A 64 -10.72 -25.54 5.14
CA VAL A 64 -9.96 -24.46 5.82
C VAL A 64 -8.77 -23.97 5.00
N ARG A 65 -8.01 -24.89 4.38
CA ARG A 65 -6.87 -24.52 3.54
C ARG A 65 -7.24 -23.66 2.32
N VAL A 66 -8.40 -23.91 1.73
CA VAL A 66 -8.91 -23.15 0.59
C VAL A 66 -9.27 -21.73 1.04
N ALA A 67 -10.01 -21.63 2.15
CA ALA A 67 -10.37 -20.34 2.74
C ALA A 67 -9.13 -19.52 3.15
N GLN A 68 -8.13 -20.15 3.78
CA GLN A 68 -6.87 -19.52 4.16
C GLN A 68 -6.08 -19.02 2.94
N THR A 69 -5.92 -19.85 1.91
CA THR A 69 -5.22 -19.46 0.68
C THR A 69 -5.92 -18.32 -0.02
N ALA A 70 -7.26 -18.35 -0.09
CA ALA A 70 -8.05 -17.27 -0.66
C ALA A 70 -7.89 -15.98 0.12
N CYS A 71 -7.93 -16.02 1.45
CA CYS A 71 -7.79 -14.86 2.31
C CYS A 71 -6.38 -14.22 2.19
N MET A 72 -5.33 -15.04 2.27
CA MET A 72 -3.95 -14.59 2.07
C MET A 72 -3.76 -13.96 0.68
N SER A 73 -4.28 -14.63 -0.36
CA SER A 73 -4.21 -14.13 -1.74
C SER A 73 -4.96 -12.80 -1.91
N ALA A 74 -6.11 -12.63 -1.26
CA ALA A 74 -6.87 -11.38 -1.28
C ALA A 74 -6.09 -10.25 -0.62
N CYS A 75 -5.57 -10.44 0.60
CA CYS A 75 -4.76 -9.42 1.30
C CYS A 75 -3.52 -9.03 0.49
N GLN A 76 -2.79 -10.00 -0.07
CA GLN A 76 -1.63 -9.74 -0.93
C GLN A 76 -2.01 -8.96 -2.19
N HIS A 77 -3.15 -9.29 -2.81
CA HIS A 77 -3.62 -8.64 -4.03
C HIS A 77 -3.99 -7.18 -3.75
N VAL A 78 -4.76 -6.92 -2.68
CA VAL A 78 -5.11 -5.55 -2.26
C VAL A 78 -3.85 -4.73 -1.97
N ALA A 79 -2.92 -5.24 -1.17
CA ALA A 79 -1.69 -4.52 -0.83
C ALA A 79 -0.84 -4.18 -2.06
N LYS A 80 -0.67 -5.13 -2.99
CA LYS A 80 0.07 -4.94 -4.24
C LYS A 80 -0.61 -3.93 -5.15
N SER A 81 -1.93 -3.97 -5.26
CA SER A 81 -2.70 -3.06 -6.12
C SER A 81 -2.67 -1.63 -5.58
N LEU A 82 -2.79 -1.42 -4.26
CA LEU A 82 -2.63 -0.11 -3.63
C LEU A 82 -1.21 0.45 -3.83
N MET A 83 -0.19 -0.39 -3.68
CA MET A 83 1.20 0.01 -3.98
C MET A 83 1.35 0.40 -5.46
N ALA A 84 0.83 -0.40 -6.39
CA ALA A 84 0.89 -0.12 -7.81
C ALA A 84 0.17 1.20 -8.18
N MET A 85 -0.96 1.49 -7.54
CA MET A 85 -1.69 2.75 -7.71
C MET A 85 -0.85 3.96 -7.28
N LEU A 86 -0.18 3.89 -6.13
CA LEU A 86 0.74 4.96 -5.68
C LEU A 86 1.91 5.18 -6.63
N LEU A 87 2.42 4.10 -7.21
CA LEU A 87 3.59 4.13 -8.10
C LEU A 87 3.23 4.36 -9.57
N SER A 88 1.93 4.34 -9.94
CA SER A 88 1.46 4.46 -11.32
C SER A 88 2.04 5.71 -12.01
N GLU A 89 2.50 5.53 -13.24
CA GLU A 89 2.98 6.63 -14.08
C GLU A 89 1.87 7.60 -14.48
N ASP A 90 0.61 7.22 -14.39
CA ASP A 90 -0.53 8.10 -14.65
C ASP A 90 -0.67 9.19 -13.58
N VAL A 91 -0.22 8.91 -12.36
CA VAL A 91 -0.18 9.86 -11.24
C VAL A 91 1.10 10.70 -11.34
N LYS A 92 1.02 11.86 -12.01
CA LYS A 92 2.19 12.72 -12.23
C LYS A 92 2.56 13.59 -11.04
N GLN A 93 1.61 13.87 -10.16
CA GLN A 93 1.74 14.76 -9.01
C GLN A 93 0.84 14.31 -7.88
N MET A 94 1.22 14.63 -6.64
CA MET A 94 0.50 14.22 -5.44
C MET A 94 0.69 15.26 -4.34
N SER A 95 -0.37 15.54 -3.57
CA SER A 95 -0.28 16.27 -2.31
C SER A 95 0.02 15.31 -1.15
N LEU A 96 0.55 15.83 -0.04
CA LEU A 96 0.70 15.04 1.18
C LEU A 96 -0.67 14.58 1.69
N ALA A 97 -1.70 15.43 1.62
CA ALA A 97 -3.05 15.07 2.04
C ALA A 97 -3.64 13.91 1.23
N ALA A 98 -3.32 13.81 -0.07
CA ALA A 98 -3.71 12.65 -0.87
C ALA A 98 -2.97 11.37 -0.42
N LEU A 99 -1.69 11.47 -0.07
CA LEU A 99 -0.94 10.35 0.49
C LEU A 99 -1.48 9.94 1.89
N GLU A 100 -1.86 10.90 2.73
CA GLU A 100 -2.54 10.66 4.01
C GLU A 100 -3.89 9.97 3.81
N GLN A 101 -4.64 10.31 2.77
CA GLN A 101 -5.90 9.62 2.43
C GLN A 101 -5.64 8.15 2.07
N VAL A 102 -4.62 7.85 1.26
CA VAL A 102 -4.23 6.47 0.97
C VAL A 102 -3.78 5.74 2.24
N ASN A 103 -3.10 6.43 3.15
CA ASN A 103 -2.72 5.86 4.45
C ASN A 103 -3.95 5.45 5.29
N LEU A 104 -5.02 6.25 5.31
CA LEU A 104 -6.28 5.89 5.98
C LEU A 104 -6.92 4.65 5.34
N ASP A 105 -6.87 4.53 4.02
CA ASP A 105 -7.38 3.38 3.29
C ASP A 105 -6.60 2.09 3.61
N VAL A 106 -5.28 2.19 3.71
CA VAL A 106 -4.42 1.06 4.11
C VAL A 106 -4.68 0.64 5.56
N ILE A 107 -4.85 1.60 6.48
CA ILE A 107 -5.23 1.30 7.88
C ILE A 107 -6.53 0.49 7.95
N GLN A 108 -7.53 0.82 7.15
CA GLN A 108 -8.78 0.06 7.09
C GLN A 108 -8.57 -1.38 6.59
N CYS A 109 -7.70 -1.57 5.59
CA CYS A 109 -7.34 -2.89 5.09
C CYS A 109 -6.57 -3.71 6.13
N GLU A 110 -5.66 -3.07 6.87
CA GLU A 110 -4.91 -3.71 7.96
C GLU A 110 -5.81 -4.09 9.14
N GLN A 111 -6.80 -3.28 9.47
CA GLN A 111 -7.80 -3.63 10.47
C GLN A 111 -8.57 -4.89 10.07
N PHE A 112 -8.98 -5.01 8.81
CA PHE A 112 -9.59 -6.23 8.30
C PHE A 112 -8.66 -7.44 8.47
N ALA A 113 -7.38 -7.31 8.10
CA ALA A 113 -6.40 -8.38 8.24
C ALA A 113 -6.14 -8.76 9.72
N ALA A 114 -6.15 -7.78 10.62
CA ALA A 114 -5.93 -7.98 12.05
C ALA A 114 -7.10 -8.70 12.75
N PHE A 115 -8.32 -8.61 12.21
CA PHE A 115 -9.49 -9.34 12.72
C PHE A 115 -9.50 -10.83 12.34
N GLU A 116 -8.51 -11.30 11.58
CA GLU A 116 -8.37 -12.71 11.16
C GLU A 116 -9.69 -13.30 10.64
N PRO A 117 -10.18 -12.84 9.47
CA PRO A 117 -11.50 -13.21 8.94
C PRO A 117 -11.64 -14.70 8.62
N VAL A 118 -10.53 -15.44 8.65
CA VAL A 118 -10.45 -16.90 8.52
C VAL A 118 -9.54 -17.44 9.62
N GLU A 119 -9.98 -18.47 10.31
CA GLU A 119 -9.24 -19.10 11.41
C GLU A 119 -7.98 -19.85 10.94
N GLY A 120 -7.01 -19.97 11.87
CA GLY A 120 -5.83 -20.85 11.72
C GLY A 120 -4.63 -20.19 11.05
N PHE A 121 -4.58 -18.89 10.98
CA PHE A 121 -3.34 -18.15 10.70
C PHE A 121 -2.48 -18.00 11.95
N GLU A 122 -1.17 -17.89 11.77
CA GLU A 122 -0.30 -17.36 12.81
C GLU A 122 -0.62 -15.87 13.05
N GLU A 123 -0.49 -15.42 14.30
CA GLU A 123 -0.76 -14.04 14.67
C GLU A 123 0.01 -13.06 13.75
N GLY A 124 -0.69 -12.13 13.16
CA GLY A 124 -0.14 -11.11 12.28
C GLY A 124 0.23 -11.58 10.86
N ALA A 125 0.00 -12.85 10.49
CA ALA A 125 0.38 -13.37 9.17
C ALA A 125 -0.29 -12.60 8.02
N LEU A 126 -1.55 -12.22 8.16
CA LEU A 126 -2.27 -11.42 7.15
C LEU A 126 -1.78 -9.96 7.12
N LEU A 127 -1.41 -9.40 8.28
CA LEU A 127 -0.82 -8.04 8.35
C LEU A 127 0.51 -7.95 7.59
N MET A 128 1.29 -9.04 7.57
CA MET A 128 2.54 -9.08 6.81
C MET A 128 2.35 -8.85 5.31
N CYS A 129 1.15 -9.07 4.77
CA CYS A 129 0.86 -8.75 3.37
C CYS A 129 0.98 -7.24 3.07
N PHE A 130 0.75 -6.39 4.06
CA PHE A 130 0.77 -4.93 3.95
C PHE A 130 2.10 -4.30 4.38
N SER A 131 3.06 -5.08 4.88
CA SER A 131 4.26 -4.53 5.55
C SER A 131 5.13 -3.65 4.65
N ASP A 132 5.26 -3.96 3.36
CA ASP A 132 6.03 -3.12 2.43
C ASP A 132 5.36 -1.76 2.24
N LEU A 133 4.04 -1.78 2.04
CA LEU A 133 3.22 -0.57 1.88
C LEU A 133 3.17 0.23 3.19
N ARG A 134 3.00 -0.45 4.34
CA ARG A 134 2.99 0.17 5.66
C ARG A 134 4.29 0.90 5.97
N GLN A 135 5.43 0.23 5.81
CA GLN A 135 6.72 0.86 6.08
C GLN A 135 6.99 2.05 5.16
N LEU A 136 6.59 1.96 3.89
CA LEU A 136 6.70 3.07 2.95
C LEU A 136 5.84 4.27 3.40
N LEU A 137 4.57 4.06 3.73
CA LEU A 137 3.68 5.12 4.21
C LEU A 137 4.16 5.71 5.54
N ASP A 138 4.59 4.89 6.49
CA ASP A 138 5.12 5.35 7.78
C ASP A 138 6.34 6.26 7.61
N LEU A 139 7.24 5.94 6.68
CA LEU A 139 8.40 6.78 6.37
C LEU A 139 7.97 8.18 5.92
N PHE A 140 6.95 8.27 5.07
CA PHE A 140 6.44 9.55 4.58
C PHE A 140 5.62 10.32 5.62
N MET A 141 4.79 9.61 6.42
CA MET A 141 3.96 10.24 7.46
C MET A 141 4.79 10.78 8.62
N THR A 142 5.87 10.10 8.97
CA THR A 142 6.77 10.52 10.07
C THR A 142 7.95 11.38 9.59
N GLU A 143 8.18 11.47 8.29
CA GLU A 143 9.34 12.14 7.67
C GLU A 143 10.70 11.66 8.25
N ASP A 144 10.78 10.40 8.69
CA ASP A 144 11.93 9.83 9.39
C ASP A 144 13.07 9.43 8.42
N TRP A 145 13.40 10.34 7.52
CA TRP A 145 14.41 10.14 6.48
C TRP A 145 15.81 9.89 7.05
N SER A 146 16.12 10.50 8.20
CA SER A 146 17.43 10.33 8.83
C SER A 146 17.66 8.88 9.26
N THR A 147 16.69 8.26 9.90
CA THR A 147 16.76 6.86 10.31
C THR A 147 16.83 5.93 9.09
N TYR A 148 15.96 6.17 8.10
CA TYR A 148 15.96 5.36 6.87
C TYR A 148 17.31 5.38 6.15
N LEU A 149 17.90 6.57 5.96
CA LEU A 149 19.17 6.73 5.24
C LEU A 149 20.36 6.20 6.04
N HIS A 150 20.33 6.33 7.38
CA HIS A 150 21.41 5.87 8.26
C HIS A 150 21.44 4.34 8.34
N ASP A 151 20.26 3.72 8.50
CA ASP A 151 20.14 2.28 8.75
C ASP A 151 19.93 1.47 7.45
N TYR A 152 20.02 2.13 6.30
CA TYR A 152 19.80 1.48 5.02
C TYR A 152 20.78 0.30 4.81
N GLY A 153 20.22 -0.87 4.47
CA GLY A 153 20.99 -2.11 4.31
C GLY A 153 21.28 -2.87 5.60
N SER A 154 20.90 -2.34 6.77
CA SER A 154 20.97 -3.06 8.04
C SER A 154 19.78 -4.01 8.20
N GLU A 155 20.04 -5.24 8.67
CA GLU A 155 19.00 -6.24 8.96
C GLU A 155 18.01 -5.78 10.05
N ASN A 156 18.45 -4.87 10.93
CA ASN A 156 17.64 -4.31 12.01
C ASN A 156 16.99 -2.97 11.66
N SER A 157 17.01 -2.57 10.38
CA SER A 157 16.39 -1.30 9.96
C SER A 157 14.88 -1.32 10.18
N LYS A 158 14.35 -0.26 10.80
CA LYS A 158 12.92 -0.02 10.94
C LYS A 158 12.20 -0.04 9.59
N TYR A 159 12.89 0.39 8.53
CA TYR A 159 12.37 0.53 7.17
C TYR A 159 12.99 -0.48 6.21
N LEU A 160 13.29 -1.69 6.68
CA LEU A 160 13.95 -2.75 5.92
C LEU A 160 13.24 -3.07 4.58
N ARG A 161 11.92 -2.93 4.55
CA ARG A 161 11.08 -3.27 3.39
C ARG A 161 10.85 -2.10 2.43
N VAL A 162 11.35 -0.91 2.77
CA VAL A 162 11.20 0.26 1.89
C VAL A 162 12.20 0.17 0.75
N ASN A 163 11.68 0.01 -0.46
CA ASN A 163 12.49 0.10 -1.68
C ASN A 163 12.79 1.57 -1.99
N PRO A 164 14.07 1.98 -2.10
CA PRO A 164 14.44 3.37 -2.38
C PRO A 164 13.91 3.87 -3.73
N HIS A 165 13.74 3.00 -4.72
CA HIS A 165 13.14 3.39 -6.00
C HIS A 165 11.67 3.80 -5.85
N ASN A 166 10.88 3.07 -5.05
CA ASN A 166 9.50 3.42 -4.74
C ASN A 166 9.43 4.75 -3.99
N ALA A 167 10.32 4.96 -3.02
CA ALA A 167 10.42 6.21 -2.29
C ALA A 167 10.75 7.38 -3.22
N ILE A 168 11.68 7.23 -4.17
CA ILE A 168 12.01 8.24 -5.19
C ILE A 168 10.77 8.63 -5.98
N ILE A 169 10.01 7.66 -6.49
CA ILE A 169 8.80 7.93 -7.29
C ILE A 169 7.81 8.81 -6.51
N ILE A 170 7.55 8.47 -5.24
CA ILE A 170 6.60 9.23 -4.42
C ILE A 170 7.15 10.62 -4.09
N VAL A 171 8.44 10.75 -3.73
CA VAL A 171 9.08 12.06 -3.48
C VAL A 171 8.98 12.96 -4.72
N GLU A 172 9.19 12.40 -5.91
CA GLU A 172 9.06 13.15 -7.17
C GLU A 172 7.63 13.65 -7.39
N LYS A 173 6.62 12.80 -7.16
CA LYS A 173 5.21 13.18 -7.26
C LYS A 173 4.82 14.28 -6.26
N LEU A 174 5.27 14.17 -5.01
CA LEU A 174 5.06 15.19 -3.98
C LEU A 174 5.74 16.51 -4.36
N ARG A 175 6.97 16.46 -4.86
CA ARG A 175 7.69 17.65 -5.33
C ARG A 175 6.95 18.34 -6.48
N GLU A 176 6.41 17.60 -7.43
CA GLU A 176 5.61 18.17 -8.52
C GLU A 176 4.29 18.76 -8.01
N GLY A 177 3.63 18.12 -7.02
CA GLY A 177 2.46 18.66 -6.35
C GLY A 177 2.71 19.99 -5.65
N GLU A 178 3.85 20.10 -4.95
CA GLU A 178 4.24 21.34 -4.28
C GLU A 178 4.49 22.52 -5.25
N LYS A 179 4.85 22.29 -6.50
CA LYS A 179 5.03 23.35 -7.50
C LYS A 179 3.72 24.04 -7.88
N ARG A 180 2.59 23.33 -7.82
CA ARG A 180 1.27 23.81 -8.26
C ARG A 180 0.40 24.34 -7.13
N GLY A 181 0.67 23.98 -5.88
CA GLY A 181 -0.11 24.43 -4.71
C GLY A 181 -0.02 25.96 -4.53
N MET A 182 -1.17 26.65 -4.43
CA MET A 182 -1.27 28.12 -4.40
C MET A 182 -1.10 28.72 -2.99
N PHE A 183 -0.85 27.93 -1.94
CA PHE A 183 -0.89 28.42 -0.56
C PHE A 183 0.49 28.47 0.13
N SER A 184 0.84 29.66 0.67
CA SER A 184 1.93 29.92 1.62
C SER A 184 3.38 29.80 1.09
N ILE A 185 3.95 30.90 0.62
CA ILE A 185 5.30 31.00 0.02
C ILE A 185 6.43 30.65 1.02
N LEU A 186 6.29 30.92 2.31
CA LEU A 186 7.35 30.74 3.32
C LEU A 186 7.53 29.27 3.74
N LYS A 187 6.47 28.55 4.08
CA LYS A 187 6.53 27.12 4.43
C LYS A 187 6.91 26.23 3.24
N ARG A 188 6.58 26.68 2.02
CA ARG A 188 6.85 25.99 0.76
C ARG A 188 8.35 25.89 0.44
N SER A 189 9.14 26.91 0.78
CA SER A 189 10.59 26.91 0.53
C SER A 189 11.32 25.81 1.28
N ASP A 190 10.98 25.59 2.54
CA ASP A 190 11.68 24.62 3.40
C ASP A 190 11.29 23.16 3.05
N LYS A 191 10.01 22.91 2.80
CA LYS A 191 9.53 21.59 2.38
C LYS A 191 10.09 21.18 1.02
N LYS A 192 10.14 22.12 0.06
CA LYS A 192 10.76 21.88 -1.24
C LYS A 192 12.25 21.53 -1.11
N LYS A 193 13.01 22.28 -0.28
CA LYS A 193 14.42 21.98 -0.02
C LYS A 193 14.61 20.61 0.63
N LEU A 194 13.74 20.24 1.57
CA LEU A 194 13.76 18.92 2.20
C LEU A 194 13.58 17.82 1.15
N LEU A 195 12.52 17.90 0.33
CA LEU A 195 12.26 16.91 -0.73
C LEU A 195 13.41 16.82 -1.74
N GLU A 196 14.02 17.94 -2.13
CA GLU A 196 15.20 17.94 -3.02
C GLU A 196 16.42 17.27 -2.38
N THR A 197 16.65 17.51 -1.08
CA THR A 197 17.75 16.89 -0.33
C THR A 197 17.52 15.38 -0.20
N VAL A 198 16.33 14.97 0.21
CA VAL A 198 15.95 13.56 0.31
C VAL A 198 16.10 12.86 -1.03
N LEU A 199 15.60 13.45 -2.10
CA LEU A 199 15.70 12.89 -3.44
C LEU A 199 17.14 12.67 -3.89
N LYS A 200 18.02 13.62 -3.61
CA LYS A 200 19.46 13.50 -3.90
C LYS A 200 20.08 12.32 -3.14
N GLN A 201 19.77 12.19 -1.85
CA GLN A 201 20.29 11.11 -1.00
C GLN A 201 19.77 9.74 -1.44
N LEU A 202 18.47 9.63 -1.75
CA LEU A 202 17.87 8.39 -2.25
C LEU A 202 18.50 7.93 -3.56
N ARG A 203 18.74 8.86 -4.49
CA ARG A 203 19.42 8.55 -5.75
C ARG A 203 20.88 8.09 -5.54
N GLN A 204 21.57 8.63 -4.55
CA GLN A 204 22.90 8.14 -4.18
C GLN A 204 22.86 6.69 -3.69
N LEU A 205 21.86 6.31 -2.87
CA LEU A 205 21.68 4.92 -2.41
C LEU A 205 21.46 3.97 -3.59
N THR A 206 20.61 4.32 -4.56
CA THR A 206 20.35 3.46 -5.72
C THR A 206 21.56 3.30 -6.63
N HIS A 207 22.41 4.33 -6.77
CA HIS A 207 23.65 4.23 -7.54
C HIS A 207 24.68 3.31 -6.89
N MET A 208 24.76 3.29 -5.56
CA MET A 208 25.71 2.41 -4.83
C MET A 208 25.34 0.92 -4.99
N GLN A 209 24.05 0.59 -5.14
CA GLN A 209 23.60 -0.78 -5.37
C GLN A 209 24.00 -1.35 -6.74
N HIS A 210 24.16 -0.51 -7.77
CA HIS A 210 24.55 -0.93 -9.11
C HIS A 210 26.07 -1.11 -9.30
N THR A 211 26.86 -0.70 -8.30
CA THR A 211 28.33 -0.75 -8.33
C THR A 211 28.94 -1.80 -7.39
N SER A 212 28.12 -2.52 -6.63
CA SER A 212 28.47 -3.65 -5.77
C SER A 212 28.06 -4.97 -6.38
#